data_5599ff5b7e874661218a6cb5aa614908
#
_entry.id   5599ff5b7e874661218a6cb5aa614908
#
_cell.length_a   1.000
_cell.length_b   1.000
_cell.length_c   1.000
_cell.angle_alpha   90.00
_cell.angle_beta   90.00
_cell.angle_gamma   90.00
#
_symmetry.space_group_name_H-M   'P 1'
#
loop_
_entity.id
_entity.type
_entity.pdbx_description
1 polymer ?
#
loop_
_entity_poly.entity_id
_entity_poly.type
_entity_poly.pdbx_seq_one_letter_code
_entity_poly.pdbx_strand_id
1 'polypeptide(L)'
;MRTRMKTLATLIALVAALAVTNVAGAQQSGTADDAKALLAKAAAAVKTNEASALAKFNDPNGGFRERDLYVFCFDRKTGTTVAGQPATRGQDVRTLRDSAGKMFGQEMFTNVKDGDIIIVDYTFPKPNSTVPVAKQSFVEGLGDIACGVGYYNPSAQAPAELSRLAREQHACSVVMGLHRPGDLYLACVRSLDRSLSELDQARQASRFESACARAGLKPGTVSFASCLETGPGF
;
A
#
# COMPACT_ATOMS: atom_id res chain seq x y z
N MET A 1 -33.85 60.35 46.66
CA MET A 1 -34.69 59.44 45.85
C MET A 1 -33.80 58.73 44.91
N ARG A 2 -33.13 57.65 45.25
CA ARG A 2 -33.49 56.23 45.40
C ARG A 2 -34.26 55.70 44.24
N THR A 3 -33.57 54.70 43.61
CA THR A 3 -34.03 53.54 42.89
C THR A 3 -33.99 53.62 41.37
N ARG A 4 -33.16 52.84 40.86
CA ARG A 4 -33.22 51.69 39.92
C ARG A 4 -32.08 51.69 38.92
N MET A 5 -30.98 51.18 39.36
CA MET A 5 -29.86 50.74 38.51
C MET A 5 -29.50 49.34 38.99
N LYS A 6 -30.33 48.39 38.64
CA LYS A 6 -30.08 46.95 38.76
C LYS A 6 -30.85 46.29 37.64
N THR A 7 -30.16 45.56 36.80
CA THR A 7 -30.61 44.61 35.79
C THR A 7 -30.08 44.90 34.39
N LEU A 8 -28.78 44.84 34.21
CA LEU A 8 -28.18 44.62 32.87
C LEU A 8 -26.80 43.93 32.96
N ALA A 9 -26.72 42.89 33.76
CA ALA A 9 -25.48 42.17 33.96
C ALA A 9 -25.72 40.65 34.08
N THR A 10 -26.55 40.08 33.23
CA THR A 10 -26.75 38.61 33.18
C THR A 10 -27.29 38.13 31.84
N LEU A 11 -26.56 38.34 30.76
CA LEU A 11 -26.88 37.72 29.46
C LEU A 11 -25.66 37.57 28.51
N ILE A 12 -24.42 37.44 29.06
CA ILE A 12 -23.22 37.14 28.27
C ILE A 12 -22.49 35.94 28.87
N ALA A 13 -23.20 34.89 29.17
CA ALA A 13 -22.56 33.66 29.63
C ALA A 13 -23.40 32.44 29.24
N LEU A 14 -23.57 32.20 27.94
CA LEU A 14 -24.06 30.87 27.46
C LEU A 14 -23.99 30.69 25.93
N VAL A 15 -22.87 30.96 25.32
CA VAL A 15 -22.62 30.50 23.92
C VAL A 15 -21.15 30.06 23.78
N ALA A 16 -20.62 29.35 24.75
CA ALA A 16 -19.29 28.76 24.67
C ALA A 16 -19.37 27.27 25.03
N ALA A 17 -20.17 26.52 24.28
CA ALA A 17 -20.10 25.07 24.36
C ALA A 17 -20.78 24.50 23.11
N LEU A 18 -20.01 23.77 22.34
CA LEU A 18 -20.38 22.76 21.36
C LEU A 18 -19.74 23.00 20.00
N ALA A 19 -18.44 23.29 19.96
CA ALA A 19 -17.60 22.81 18.87
C ALA A 19 -17.24 21.34 19.19
N VAL A 20 -18.20 20.44 19.10
CA VAL A 20 -17.93 19.01 18.95
C VAL A 20 -17.33 18.89 17.57
N THR A 21 -16.01 18.98 17.49
CA THR A 21 -15.27 18.52 16.32
C THR A 21 -15.57 17.02 16.19
N ASN A 22 -16.47 16.66 15.29
CA ASN A 22 -16.50 15.33 14.75
C ASN A 22 -15.14 15.10 14.08
N VAL A 23 -14.17 14.63 14.84
CA VAL A 23 -13.03 13.91 14.32
C VAL A 23 -13.66 12.64 13.75
N ALA A 24 -14.02 12.68 12.47
CA ALA A 24 -14.29 11.48 11.71
C ALA A 24 -13.06 10.61 11.94
N GLY A 25 -13.19 9.59 12.79
CA GLY A 25 -12.14 8.65 13.10
C GLY A 25 -11.75 7.99 11.78
N ALA A 26 -10.69 8.49 11.16
CA ALA A 26 -10.04 7.76 10.09
C ALA A 26 -9.71 6.41 10.70
N GLN A 27 -10.38 5.36 10.22
CA GLN A 27 -10.20 4.00 10.72
C GLN A 27 -8.72 3.67 10.61
N GLN A 28 -8.06 3.64 11.77
CA GLN A 28 -6.60 3.56 11.85
C GLN A 28 -6.17 2.27 11.18
N SER A 29 -5.41 2.37 10.10
CA SER A 29 -4.88 1.21 9.39
C SER A 29 -3.91 0.43 10.28
N GLY A 30 -3.81 -0.87 10.09
CA GLY A 30 -2.82 -1.69 10.75
C GLY A 30 -1.40 -1.33 10.29
N THR A 31 -0.44 -1.44 11.19
CA THR A 31 0.98 -1.18 10.92
C THR A 31 1.71 -2.44 10.45
N ALA A 32 2.96 -2.30 10.01
CA ALA A 32 3.83 -3.42 9.70
C ALA A 32 4.04 -4.35 10.90
N ASP A 33 4.19 -3.79 12.10
CA ASP A 33 4.41 -4.59 13.31
C ASP A 33 3.14 -5.31 13.76
N ASP A 34 1.97 -4.67 13.62
CA ASP A 34 0.67 -5.34 13.83
C ASP A 34 0.51 -6.52 12.84
N ALA A 35 0.89 -6.35 11.57
CA ALA A 35 0.80 -7.39 10.56
C ALA A 35 1.72 -8.58 10.88
N LYS A 36 2.95 -8.32 11.33
CA LYS A 36 3.88 -9.37 11.78
C LYS A 36 3.35 -10.10 13.02
N ALA A 37 2.82 -9.36 13.99
CA ALA A 37 2.23 -9.95 15.20
C ALA A 37 1.04 -10.85 14.87
N LEU A 38 0.15 -10.39 13.96
CA LEU A 38 -0.98 -11.20 13.51
C LEU A 38 -0.54 -12.43 12.72
N LEU A 39 0.53 -12.34 11.89
CA LEU A 39 1.11 -13.49 11.20
C LEU A 39 1.68 -14.51 12.19
N ALA A 40 2.44 -14.08 13.18
CA ALA A 40 2.99 -14.95 14.20
C ALA A 40 1.89 -15.69 14.99
N LYS A 41 0.79 -14.97 15.32
CA LYS A 41 -0.39 -15.57 15.94
C LYS A 41 -1.05 -16.61 15.02
N ALA A 42 -1.15 -16.32 13.72
CA ALA A 42 -1.70 -17.23 12.73
C ALA A 42 -0.83 -18.48 12.57
N ALA A 43 0.49 -18.32 12.48
CA ALA A 43 1.44 -19.45 12.40
C ALA A 43 1.33 -20.38 13.63
N ALA A 44 1.22 -19.83 14.83
CA ALA A 44 1.00 -20.61 16.04
C ALA A 44 -0.31 -21.40 16.01
N ALA A 45 -1.39 -20.78 15.52
CA ALA A 45 -2.69 -21.44 15.39
C ALA A 45 -2.65 -22.59 14.36
N VAL A 46 -2.00 -22.41 13.22
CA VAL A 46 -1.81 -23.45 12.19
C VAL A 46 -1.01 -24.61 12.75
N LYS A 47 0.09 -24.35 13.43
CA LYS A 47 0.93 -25.39 14.09
C LYS A 47 0.14 -26.20 15.13
N THR A 48 -0.85 -25.61 15.78
CA THR A 48 -1.70 -26.30 16.75
C THR A 48 -2.76 -27.17 16.06
N ASN A 49 -3.49 -26.62 15.12
CA ASN A 49 -4.50 -27.33 14.32
C ASN A 49 -4.85 -26.50 13.08
N GLU A 50 -4.34 -26.93 11.93
CA GLU A 50 -4.51 -26.23 10.66
C GLU A 50 -5.98 -26.04 10.27
N ALA A 51 -6.78 -27.10 10.31
CA ALA A 51 -8.18 -27.03 9.91
C ALA A 51 -8.99 -26.04 10.77
N SER A 52 -8.78 -26.07 12.09
CA SER A 52 -9.39 -25.11 13.02
C SER A 52 -8.92 -23.68 12.78
N ALA A 53 -7.63 -23.50 12.49
CA ALA A 53 -7.06 -22.20 12.19
C ALA A 53 -7.65 -21.60 10.91
N LEU A 54 -7.71 -22.36 9.81
CA LEU A 54 -8.31 -21.94 8.54
C LEU A 54 -9.79 -21.57 8.69
N ALA A 55 -10.56 -22.33 9.48
CA ALA A 55 -11.94 -21.97 9.78
C ALA A 55 -12.04 -20.60 10.46
N LYS A 56 -11.19 -20.34 11.47
CA LYS A 56 -11.13 -19.04 12.17
C LYS A 56 -10.65 -17.89 11.27
N PHE A 57 -9.71 -18.12 10.36
CA PHE A 57 -9.25 -17.09 9.43
C PHE A 57 -10.33 -16.65 8.46
N ASN A 58 -11.22 -17.56 8.10
CA ASN A 58 -12.36 -17.31 7.23
C ASN A 58 -13.60 -16.73 7.95
N ASP A 59 -13.65 -16.85 9.27
CA ASP A 59 -14.71 -16.26 10.10
C ASP A 59 -14.34 -14.79 10.42
N PRO A 60 -15.20 -13.81 10.11
CA PRO A 60 -14.99 -12.41 10.49
C PRO A 60 -14.78 -12.22 12.01
N ASN A 61 -15.38 -13.07 12.83
CA ASN A 61 -15.32 -13.06 14.29
C ASN A 61 -14.30 -14.04 14.88
N GLY A 62 -13.52 -14.71 14.03
CA GLY A 62 -12.56 -15.74 14.43
C GLY A 62 -11.31 -15.21 15.15
N GLY A 63 -11.19 -13.89 15.31
CA GLY A 63 -10.08 -13.25 16.04
C GLY A 63 -8.79 -13.09 15.22
N PHE A 64 -8.87 -13.23 13.89
CA PHE A 64 -7.74 -13.08 12.95
C PHE A 64 -7.96 -11.95 11.92
N ARG A 65 -8.82 -11.00 12.30
CA ARG A 65 -9.01 -9.72 11.61
C ARG A 65 -8.86 -8.61 12.61
N GLU A 66 -8.08 -7.60 12.27
CA GLU A 66 -7.87 -6.43 13.13
C GLU A 66 -7.75 -5.19 12.24
N ARG A 67 -8.68 -4.26 12.38
CA ARG A 67 -8.77 -3.07 11.52
C ARG A 67 -8.89 -3.47 10.05
N ASP A 68 -7.88 -3.14 9.21
CA ASP A 68 -7.80 -3.55 7.80
C ASP A 68 -6.85 -4.76 7.57
N LEU A 69 -6.29 -5.33 8.66
CA LEU A 69 -5.48 -6.54 8.60
C LEU A 69 -6.35 -7.81 8.59
N TYR A 70 -5.90 -8.81 7.85
CA TYR A 70 -6.49 -10.15 7.83
C TYR A 70 -5.46 -11.18 7.40
N VAL A 71 -5.64 -12.42 7.86
CA VAL A 71 -4.83 -13.56 7.44
C VAL A 71 -5.35 -14.07 6.09
N PHE A 72 -4.45 -14.35 5.16
CA PHE A 72 -4.71 -15.14 3.96
C PHE A 72 -3.76 -16.34 3.91
N CYS A 73 -4.24 -17.45 3.34
CA CYS A 73 -3.41 -18.64 3.16
C CYS A 73 -3.69 -19.32 1.82
N PHE A 74 -2.70 -19.99 1.29
CA PHE A 74 -2.83 -20.82 0.10
C PHE A 74 -2.11 -22.16 0.28
N ASP A 75 -2.64 -23.19 -0.37
CA ASP A 75 -2.03 -24.51 -0.44
C ASP A 75 -0.78 -24.44 -1.34
N ARG A 76 0.34 -24.95 -0.86
CA ARG A 76 1.66 -24.86 -1.56
C ARG A 76 1.83 -25.88 -2.68
N LYS A 77 0.96 -26.89 -2.75
CA LYS A 77 0.98 -27.89 -3.82
C LYS A 77 0.08 -27.47 -4.98
N THR A 78 -1.14 -27.05 -4.66
CA THR A 78 -2.15 -26.71 -5.67
C THR A 78 -2.18 -25.24 -6.07
N GLY A 79 -1.71 -24.34 -5.19
CA GLY A 79 -1.85 -22.90 -5.32
C GLY A 79 -3.22 -22.36 -4.86
N THR A 80 -4.13 -23.22 -4.43
CA THR A 80 -5.48 -22.81 -4.06
C THR A 80 -5.48 -21.93 -2.82
N THR A 81 -6.09 -20.75 -2.89
CA THR A 81 -6.28 -19.85 -1.74
C THR A 81 -7.35 -20.45 -0.82
N VAL A 82 -6.94 -20.87 0.38
CA VAL A 82 -7.78 -21.56 1.37
C VAL A 82 -8.32 -20.63 2.47
N ALA A 83 -7.68 -19.48 2.66
CA ALA A 83 -8.18 -18.44 3.57
C ALA A 83 -7.89 -17.05 3.00
N GLY A 84 -8.70 -16.03 3.38
CA GLY A 84 -8.53 -14.65 2.94
C GLY A 84 -9.84 -13.92 2.67
N GLN A 85 -9.77 -12.87 1.86
CA GLN A 85 -10.98 -12.18 1.41
C GLN A 85 -11.86 -13.10 0.55
N PRO A 86 -13.20 -12.99 0.64
CA PRO A 86 -14.11 -13.84 -0.12
C PRO A 86 -13.83 -13.87 -1.62
N ALA A 87 -13.40 -12.74 -2.19
CA ALA A 87 -13.13 -12.61 -3.61
C ALA A 87 -11.92 -13.43 -4.10
N THR A 88 -10.99 -13.79 -3.21
CA THR A 88 -9.79 -14.56 -3.59
C THR A 88 -9.83 -16.02 -3.17
N ARG A 89 -10.73 -16.38 -2.26
CA ARG A 89 -10.84 -17.77 -1.80
C ARG A 89 -11.24 -18.71 -2.93
N GLY A 90 -10.57 -19.85 -2.99
CA GLY A 90 -10.75 -20.86 -4.04
C GLY A 90 -10.03 -20.54 -5.36
N GLN A 91 -9.47 -19.34 -5.52
CA GLN A 91 -8.67 -19.01 -6.69
C GLN A 91 -7.24 -19.54 -6.54
N ASP A 92 -6.60 -19.78 -7.67
CA ASP A 92 -5.17 -20.06 -7.70
C ASP A 92 -4.38 -18.79 -7.41
N VAL A 93 -3.63 -18.78 -6.32
CA VAL A 93 -2.82 -17.64 -5.90
C VAL A 93 -1.89 -17.16 -7.01
N ARG A 94 -1.35 -18.08 -7.84
CA ARG A 94 -0.44 -17.76 -8.95
C ARG A 94 -1.06 -16.85 -10.01
N THR A 95 -2.37 -16.83 -10.12
CA THR A 95 -3.08 -16.00 -11.09
C THR A 95 -3.36 -14.59 -10.60
N LEU A 96 -3.17 -14.33 -9.29
CA LEU A 96 -3.47 -13.04 -8.70
C LEU A 96 -2.49 -11.97 -9.20
N ARG A 97 -3.09 -10.88 -9.71
CA ARG A 97 -2.37 -9.72 -10.23
C ARG A 97 -2.84 -8.45 -9.53
N ASP A 98 -1.96 -7.49 -9.44
CA ASP A 98 -2.34 -6.16 -8.99
C ASP A 98 -2.82 -5.28 -10.16
N SER A 99 -3.23 -4.04 -9.85
CA SER A 99 -3.72 -3.08 -10.87
C SER A 99 -2.67 -2.65 -11.89
N ALA A 100 -1.38 -2.85 -11.59
CA ALA A 100 -0.27 -2.62 -12.51
C ALA A 100 0.10 -3.87 -13.33
N GLY A 101 -0.59 -5.01 -13.11
CA GLY A 101 -0.33 -6.28 -13.76
C GLY A 101 0.78 -7.11 -13.11
N LYS A 102 1.33 -6.68 -11.97
CA LYS A 102 2.33 -7.45 -11.22
C LYS A 102 1.72 -8.76 -10.72
N MET A 103 2.36 -9.88 -11.03
CA MET A 103 1.95 -11.22 -10.59
C MET A 103 2.40 -11.48 -9.14
N PHE A 104 1.85 -10.75 -8.19
CA PHE A 104 2.27 -10.82 -6.80
C PHE A 104 1.99 -12.18 -6.15
N GLY A 105 0.94 -12.85 -6.58
CA GLY A 105 0.60 -14.19 -6.08
C GLY A 105 1.59 -15.26 -6.58
N GLN A 106 2.04 -15.17 -7.84
CA GLN A 106 3.10 -16.02 -8.35
C GLN A 106 4.42 -15.79 -7.60
N GLU A 107 4.74 -14.53 -7.29
CA GLU A 107 5.93 -14.18 -6.51
C GLU A 107 5.88 -14.81 -5.11
N MET A 108 4.72 -14.73 -4.43
CA MET A 108 4.51 -15.38 -3.13
C MET A 108 4.69 -16.90 -3.23
N PHE A 109 4.03 -17.53 -4.20
CA PHE A 109 4.05 -18.99 -4.38
C PHE A 109 5.44 -19.52 -4.65
N THR A 110 6.23 -18.82 -5.47
CA THR A 110 7.56 -19.27 -5.89
C THR A 110 8.61 -19.10 -4.79
N ASN A 111 8.51 -18.01 -4.02
CA ASN A 111 9.59 -17.61 -3.10
C ASN A 111 9.38 -18.06 -1.66
N VAL A 112 8.15 -18.45 -1.27
CA VAL A 112 7.86 -18.85 0.11
C VAL A 112 8.56 -20.16 0.48
N LYS A 113 9.19 -20.17 1.67
CA LYS A 113 9.84 -21.35 2.26
C LYS A 113 9.34 -21.56 3.68
N ASP A 114 9.50 -22.80 4.19
CA ASP A 114 9.14 -23.11 5.57
C ASP A 114 10.00 -22.35 6.57
N GLY A 115 9.32 -21.66 7.50
CA GLY A 115 9.95 -20.92 8.57
C GLY A 115 10.58 -19.60 8.18
N ASP A 116 10.62 -19.28 6.88
CA ASP A 116 11.14 -18.01 6.38
C ASP A 116 10.00 -17.03 6.06
N ILE A 117 10.15 -15.80 6.47
CA ILE A 117 9.21 -14.73 6.11
C ILE A 117 9.73 -13.99 4.88
N ILE A 118 8.97 -14.06 3.79
CA ILE A 118 9.19 -13.22 2.62
C ILE A 118 8.33 -11.96 2.68
N ILE A 119 8.77 -10.91 1.99
CA ILE A 119 8.05 -9.63 1.89
C ILE A 119 7.69 -9.40 0.44
N VAL A 120 6.40 -9.12 0.18
CA VAL A 120 5.90 -8.85 -1.16
C VAL A 120 5.12 -7.56 -1.19
N ASP A 121 5.50 -6.64 -2.09
CA ASP A 121 4.85 -5.34 -2.32
C ASP A 121 3.96 -5.40 -3.56
N TYR A 122 2.73 -4.91 -3.45
CA TYR A 122 1.76 -4.87 -4.54
C TYR A 122 0.65 -3.87 -4.23
N THR A 123 -0.26 -3.63 -5.18
CA THR A 123 -1.48 -2.88 -4.91
C THR A 123 -2.66 -3.83 -4.72
N PHE A 124 -3.49 -3.56 -3.70
CA PHE A 124 -4.67 -4.38 -3.43
C PHE A 124 -5.77 -3.58 -2.74
N PRO A 125 -7.05 -3.85 -2.99
CA PRO A 125 -8.13 -3.17 -2.29
C PRO A 125 -8.15 -3.48 -0.79
N LYS A 126 -8.43 -2.48 0.04
CA LYS A 126 -8.76 -2.69 1.46
C LYS A 126 -10.03 -3.52 1.59
N PRO A 127 -10.25 -4.19 2.74
CA PRO A 127 -11.56 -4.79 3.03
C PRO A 127 -12.68 -3.76 2.82
N ASN A 128 -13.76 -4.17 2.16
CA ASN A 128 -14.92 -3.33 1.82
C ASN A 128 -14.63 -2.15 0.87
N SER A 129 -13.55 -2.20 0.12
CA SER A 129 -13.20 -1.23 -0.93
C SER A 129 -12.91 -1.94 -2.25
N THR A 130 -13.10 -1.23 -3.35
CA THR A 130 -12.68 -1.68 -4.69
C THR A 130 -11.47 -0.91 -5.20
N VAL A 131 -11.03 0.13 -4.47
CA VAL A 131 -9.90 0.98 -4.86
C VAL A 131 -8.60 0.33 -4.44
N PRO A 132 -7.70 -0.03 -5.39
CA PRO A 132 -6.39 -0.56 -5.06
C PRO A 132 -5.52 0.49 -4.36
N VAL A 133 -4.87 0.09 -3.28
CA VAL A 133 -3.90 0.91 -2.55
C VAL A 133 -2.64 0.09 -2.29
N ALA A 134 -1.52 0.74 -2.05
CA ALA A 134 -0.26 0.07 -1.80
C ALA A 134 -0.36 -0.83 -0.56
N LYS A 135 0.04 -2.08 -0.72
CA LYS A 135 0.03 -3.12 0.31
C LYS A 135 1.37 -3.84 0.33
N GLN A 136 1.88 -4.08 1.51
CA GLN A 136 3.02 -4.96 1.73
C GLN A 136 2.57 -6.15 2.58
N SER A 137 2.89 -7.36 2.13
CA SER A 137 2.55 -8.59 2.85
C SER A 137 3.79 -9.33 3.32
N PHE A 138 3.73 -9.80 4.56
CA PHE A 138 4.64 -10.78 5.12
C PHE A 138 4.02 -12.16 4.90
N VAL A 139 4.75 -13.10 4.32
CA VAL A 139 4.26 -14.45 4.00
C VAL A 139 5.25 -15.49 4.50
N GLU A 140 4.76 -16.51 5.22
CA GLU A 140 5.54 -17.60 5.80
C GLU A 140 5.01 -18.94 5.35
N GLY A 141 5.92 -19.88 5.03
CA GLY A 141 5.57 -21.27 4.78
C GLY A 141 5.33 -22.02 6.08
N LEU A 142 4.24 -22.77 6.16
CA LEU A 142 3.78 -23.50 7.33
C LEU A 142 3.42 -24.94 6.93
N GLY A 143 4.41 -25.71 6.48
CA GLY A 143 4.19 -27.06 5.96
C GLY A 143 3.52 -27.05 4.58
N ASP A 144 2.35 -27.70 4.45
CA ASP A 144 1.63 -27.81 3.18
C ASP A 144 0.93 -26.52 2.76
N ILE A 145 0.81 -25.54 3.66
CA ILE A 145 0.24 -24.23 3.34
C ILE A 145 1.25 -23.10 3.53
N ALA A 146 0.98 -21.96 2.95
CA ALA A 146 1.65 -20.71 3.28
C ALA A 146 0.59 -19.68 3.70
N CYS A 147 0.89 -18.93 4.76
CA CYS A 147 0.00 -17.88 5.24
C CYS A 147 0.69 -16.52 5.24
N GLY A 148 -0.09 -15.47 5.08
CA GLY A 148 0.41 -14.11 5.10
C GLY A 148 -0.57 -13.12 5.72
N VAL A 149 -0.01 -11.99 6.15
CA VAL A 149 -0.75 -10.80 6.56
C VAL A 149 -0.15 -9.60 5.87
N GLY A 150 -1.00 -8.80 5.23
CA GLY A 150 -0.56 -7.57 4.56
C GLY A 150 -1.16 -6.35 5.21
N TYR A 151 -0.35 -5.32 5.40
CA TYR A 151 -0.78 -4.01 5.83
C TYR A 151 -0.78 -3.03 4.66
N TYR A 152 -1.66 -2.04 4.75
CA TYR A 152 -1.78 -0.99 3.74
C TYR A 152 -0.92 0.19 4.14
N ASN A 153 0.16 0.39 3.40
CA ASN A 153 1.16 1.39 3.70
C ASN A 153 0.82 2.73 3.02
N PRO A 154 0.30 3.72 3.75
CA PRO A 154 0.05 5.05 3.17
C PRO A 154 1.33 5.76 2.72
N SER A 155 2.47 5.40 3.29
CA SER A 155 3.77 5.93 2.86
C SER A 155 4.30 5.25 1.59
N ALA A 156 3.80 4.07 1.20
CA ALA A 156 4.09 3.50 -0.12
C ALA A 156 3.30 4.18 -1.25
N GLN A 157 2.32 5.02 -0.90
CA GLN A 157 1.73 6.04 -1.79
C GLN A 157 2.51 7.36 -1.72
N ALA A 158 3.42 7.52 -0.77
CA ALA A 158 4.43 8.56 -0.78
C ALA A 158 5.44 8.25 -1.90
N PRO A 159 6.00 9.22 -2.53
CA PRO A 159 6.06 9.43 -3.97
C PRO A 159 6.76 8.30 -4.72
N ALA A 160 6.52 8.26 -6.03
CA ALA A 160 7.21 7.41 -7.03
C ALA A 160 8.72 7.26 -6.79
N GLU A 161 9.34 8.17 -6.08
CA GLU A 161 10.74 8.17 -5.68
C GLU A 161 11.14 7.07 -4.69
N LEU A 162 10.37 6.81 -3.60
CA LEU A 162 10.72 5.74 -2.65
C LEU A 162 10.50 4.35 -3.26
N SER A 163 9.44 4.18 -4.05
CA SER A 163 9.23 2.95 -4.79
C SER A 163 10.26 2.78 -5.92
N ARG A 164 10.76 3.88 -6.49
CA ARG A 164 11.85 3.89 -7.47
C ARG A 164 13.15 3.43 -6.82
N LEU A 165 13.56 4.05 -5.72
CA LEU A 165 14.77 3.67 -4.99
C LEU A 165 14.76 2.19 -4.58
N ALA A 166 13.63 1.67 -4.11
CA ALA A 166 13.51 0.24 -3.76
C ALA A 166 13.73 -0.66 -4.99
N ARG A 167 13.19 -0.31 -6.15
CA ARG A 167 13.42 -1.05 -7.41
C ARG A 167 14.86 -1.00 -7.87
N GLU A 168 15.50 0.15 -7.78
CA GLU A 168 16.91 0.36 -8.11
C GLU A 168 17.81 -0.47 -7.20
N GLN A 169 17.54 -0.45 -5.91
CA GLN A 169 18.24 -1.27 -4.93
C GLN A 169 18.07 -2.76 -5.17
N HIS A 170 16.86 -3.20 -5.52
CA HIS A 170 16.58 -4.57 -5.88
C HIS A 170 17.32 -4.97 -7.17
N ALA A 171 17.26 -4.14 -8.21
CA ALA A 171 17.96 -4.39 -9.45
C ALA A 171 19.48 -4.55 -9.23
N CYS A 172 20.08 -3.65 -8.47
CA CYS A 172 21.51 -3.71 -8.20
C CYS A 172 21.91 -4.89 -7.30
N SER A 173 21.14 -5.21 -6.27
CA SER A 173 21.50 -6.29 -5.33
C SER A 173 21.12 -7.68 -5.83
N VAL A 174 19.91 -7.86 -6.37
CA VAL A 174 19.37 -9.19 -6.73
C VAL A 174 19.66 -9.53 -8.19
N VAL A 175 19.34 -8.62 -9.12
CA VAL A 175 19.51 -8.91 -10.55
C VAL A 175 20.98 -8.86 -10.97
N MET A 176 21.73 -7.86 -10.48
CA MET A 176 23.15 -7.70 -10.80
C MET A 176 24.09 -8.36 -9.78
N GLY A 177 23.57 -8.94 -8.69
CA GLY A 177 24.35 -9.68 -7.67
C GLY A 177 25.35 -8.82 -6.88
N LEU A 178 25.15 -7.50 -6.80
CA LEU A 178 26.08 -6.61 -6.12
C LEU A 178 25.84 -6.61 -4.61
N HIS A 179 26.89 -6.82 -3.82
CA HIS A 179 26.79 -6.89 -2.36
C HIS A 179 26.60 -5.52 -1.71
N ARG A 180 25.70 -5.45 -0.74
CA ARG A 180 25.48 -4.26 0.11
C ARG A 180 26.39 -4.29 1.35
N PRO A 181 26.89 -3.13 1.83
CA PRO A 181 27.13 -1.89 1.12
C PRO A 181 28.50 -1.97 0.40
N GLY A 182 28.52 -1.81 -0.91
CA GLY A 182 29.75 -1.78 -1.70
C GLY A 182 29.76 -0.61 -2.68
N ASP A 183 30.94 -0.15 -3.08
CA ASP A 183 31.07 0.98 -3.99
C ASP A 183 30.38 0.74 -5.33
N LEU A 184 30.49 -0.48 -5.86
CA LEU A 184 29.81 -0.89 -7.10
C LEU A 184 28.29 -0.88 -6.94
N TYR A 185 27.76 -1.34 -5.78
CA TYR A 185 26.34 -1.29 -5.49
C TYR A 185 25.84 0.16 -5.43
N LEU A 186 26.55 1.03 -4.71
CA LEU A 186 26.17 2.44 -4.61
C LEU A 186 26.29 3.17 -5.95
N ALA A 187 27.27 2.84 -6.76
CA ALA A 187 27.42 3.37 -8.12
C ALA A 187 26.27 2.92 -9.03
N CYS A 188 25.88 1.65 -8.95
CA CYS A 188 24.74 1.09 -9.68
C CYS A 188 23.44 1.82 -9.34
N VAL A 189 23.09 1.94 -8.05
CA VAL A 189 21.88 2.64 -7.61
C VAL A 189 21.84 4.08 -8.10
N ARG A 190 22.94 4.84 -7.93
CA ARG A 190 23.02 6.22 -8.43
C ARG A 190 22.91 6.34 -9.96
N SER A 191 23.45 5.39 -10.70
CA SER A 191 23.36 5.37 -12.16
C SER A 191 21.92 5.12 -12.63
N LEU A 192 21.24 4.14 -12.03
CA LEU A 192 19.83 3.84 -12.34
C LEU A 192 18.93 5.02 -11.99
N ASP A 193 19.10 5.64 -10.80
CA ASP A 193 18.32 6.79 -10.37
C ASP A 193 18.44 7.95 -11.37
N ARG A 194 19.65 8.26 -11.82
CA ARG A 194 19.87 9.30 -12.84
C ARG A 194 19.16 8.98 -14.14
N SER A 195 19.36 7.77 -14.68
CA SER A 195 18.77 7.36 -15.95
C SER A 195 17.23 7.33 -15.90
N LEU A 196 16.64 6.86 -14.79
CA LEU A 196 15.19 6.87 -14.62
C LEU A 196 14.64 8.28 -14.45
N SER A 197 15.36 9.19 -13.78
CA SER A 197 14.98 10.60 -13.67
C SER A 197 14.94 11.29 -15.03
N GLU A 198 15.94 11.06 -15.86
CA GLU A 198 16.00 11.59 -17.23
C GLU A 198 14.84 11.08 -18.08
N LEU A 199 14.50 9.78 -17.97
CA LEU A 199 13.37 9.18 -18.66
C LEU A 199 12.02 9.75 -18.19
N ASP A 200 11.84 9.96 -16.89
CA ASP A 200 10.61 10.54 -16.34
C ASP A 200 10.44 12.00 -16.76
N GLN A 201 11.52 12.79 -16.80
CA GLN A 201 11.50 14.14 -17.34
C GLN A 201 11.14 14.17 -18.83
N ALA A 202 11.71 13.28 -19.63
CA ALA A 202 11.39 13.17 -21.06
C ALA A 202 9.92 12.77 -21.29
N ARG A 203 9.40 11.85 -20.49
CA ARG A 203 7.98 11.44 -20.54
C ARG A 203 7.04 12.57 -20.15
N GLN A 204 7.40 13.34 -19.12
CA GLN A 204 6.61 14.49 -18.66
C GLN A 204 6.59 15.58 -19.74
N ALA A 205 7.72 15.90 -20.35
CA ALA A 205 7.81 16.85 -21.46
C ALA A 205 6.91 16.42 -22.65
N SER A 206 6.96 15.15 -23.04
CA SER A 206 6.12 14.59 -24.10
C SER A 206 4.62 14.63 -23.77
N ARG A 207 4.25 14.41 -22.50
CA ARG A 207 2.84 14.56 -22.05
C ARG A 207 2.37 15.99 -22.12
N PHE A 208 3.18 16.97 -21.71
CA PHE A 208 2.87 18.40 -21.80
C PHE A 208 2.74 18.84 -23.26
N GLU A 209 3.68 18.44 -24.11
CA GLU A 209 3.61 18.70 -25.54
C GLU A 209 2.30 18.21 -26.17
N SER A 210 1.96 16.95 -25.90
CA SER A 210 0.72 16.34 -26.36
C SER A 210 -0.54 17.04 -25.80
N ALA A 211 -0.52 17.48 -24.55
CA ALA A 211 -1.63 18.17 -23.91
C ALA A 211 -1.80 19.59 -24.46
N CYS A 212 -0.72 20.34 -24.64
CA CYS A 212 -0.74 21.67 -25.23
C CYS A 212 -1.20 21.64 -26.69
N ALA A 213 -0.78 20.64 -27.47
CA ALA A 213 -1.25 20.43 -28.83
C ALA A 213 -2.77 20.12 -28.88
N ARG A 214 -3.27 19.26 -27.97
CA ARG A 214 -4.72 18.98 -27.84
C ARG A 214 -5.54 20.20 -27.43
N ALA A 215 -4.94 21.12 -26.67
CA ALA A 215 -5.56 22.43 -26.36
C ALA A 215 -5.56 23.41 -27.56
N GLY A 216 -5.13 22.97 -28.73
CA GLY A 216 -5.12 23.75 -29.95
C GLY A 216 -3.95 24.73 -30.07
N LEU A 217 -2.98 24.68 -29.19
CA LEU A 217 -1.78 25.51 -29.23
C LEU A 217 -0.81 24.95 -30.28
N LYS A 218 -0.24 25.86 -31.11
CA LYS A 218 0.66 25.45 -32.20
C LYS A 218 2.13 25.46 -31.72
N PRO A 219 2.90 24.37 -31.96
CA PRO A 219 4.34 24.37 -31.73
C PRO A 219 5.04 25.60 -32.35
N GLY A 220 6.01 26.15 -31.65
CA GLY A 220 6.75 27.34 -32.06
C GLY A 220 6.10 28.68 -31.71
N THR A 221 4.92 28.69 -31.08
CA THR A 221 4.30 29.91 -30.56
C THR A 221 4.66 30.18 -29.11
N VAL A 222 4.61 31.45 -28.69
CA VAL A 222 4.85 31.84 -27.28
C VAL A 222 3.87 31.12 -26.33
N SER A 223 2.59 31.03 -26.72
CA SER A 223 1.56 30.36 -25.94
C SER A 223 1.86 28.85 -25.76
N PHE A 224 2.40 28.18 -26.77
CA PHE A 224 2.81 26.80 -26.69
C PHE A 224 4.02 26.63 -25.76
N ALA A 225 5.02 27.51 -25.85
CA ALA A 225 6.18 27.51 -24.96
C ALA A 225 5.77 27.71 -23.50
N SER A 226 4.90 28.69 -23.23
CA SER A 226 4.38 28.93 -21.87
C SER A 226 3.58 27.72 -21.33
N CYS A 227 2.79 27.06 -22.17
CA CYS A 227 2.09 25.82 -21.78
C CYS A 227 3.05 24.69 -21.43
N LEU A 228 4.18 24.57 -22.11
CA LEU A 228 5.20 23.55 -21.78
C LEU A 228 5.87 23.81 -20.42
N GLU A 229 6.05 25.08 -20.05
CA GLU A 229 6.67 25.47 -18.77
C GLU A 229 5.71 25.32 -17.57
N THR A 230 4.46 25.70 -17.74
CA THR A 230 3.46 25.76 -16.64
C THR A 230 2.55 24.55 -16.58
N GLY A 231 2.58 23.70 -17.60
CA GLY A 231 1.59 22.65 -17.82
C GLY A 231 0.30 23.21 -18.45
N PRO A 232 -0.55 22.33 -18.99
CA PRO A 232 -1.88 22.74 -19.47
C PRO A 232 -2.70 23.20 -18.25
N GLY A 233 -2.95 24.51 -18.18
CA GLY A 233 -3.85 25.08 -17.17
C GLY A 233 -5.26 24.51 -17.37
N PHE A 234 -5.83 23.94 -16.29
CA PHE A 234 -7.24 23.59 -16.17
C PHE A 234 -8.01 24.76 -15.55
#